data_9d5c52b6c40ecf965c10e09975feb8cd
#
_entry.id   9d5c52b6c40ecf965c10e09975feb8cd
#
_cell.length_a   1.000
_cell.length_b   1.000
_cell.length_c   1.000
_cell.angle_alpha   90.00
_cell.angle_beta   90.00
_cell.angle_gamma   90.00
#
_symmetry.space_group_name_H-M   'P 1'
#
loop_
_entity.id
_entity.type
_entity.pdbx_description
1 polymer ?
#
loop_
_entity_poly.entity_id
_entity_poly.type
_entity_poly.pdbx_seq_one_letter_code
_entity_poly.pdbx_strand_id
1 'polypeptide(L)'
;MRHWQWLLVSLVALGGSGCAGYKLGPVNGLTPREKSVQVIPFDNQTLEPRLTDAVTSQLRKQLQRDGTYQLASHNDGDIVVSGSVTHYVRQEVSFSSSDILTVRDYRLELSAQVTARERSTGKVILDQVVIGTTLIRVTTDLTSTERQALPLLAADLAKNVTALLAEGGW
;
A
#
# COMPACT_ATOMS: atom_id res chain seq x y z
N MET A 1 -23.96 21.76 -53.07
CA MET A 1 -24.46 21.03 -51.89
C MET A 1 -23.83 19.62 -51.72
N ARG A 2 -23.28 19.01 -52.76
CA ARG A 2 -22.66 17.65 -52.68
C ARG A 2 -21.31 17.59 -51.96
N HIS A 3 -20.53 18.68 -51.94
CA HIS A 3 -19.20 18.70 -51.32
C HIS A 3 -19.25 18.87 -49.80
N TRP A 4 -20.33 19.41 -49.24
CA TRP A 4 -20.51 19.58 -47.78
C TRP A 4 -20.78 18.24 -47.08
N GLN A 5 -21.40 17.29 -47.80
CA GLN A 5 -21.66 15.95 -47.22
C GLN A 5 -20.36 15.16 -47.04
N TRP A 6 -19.39 15.33 -47.96
CA TRP A 6 -18.09 14.67 -47.84
C TRP A 6 -17.23 15.22 -46.70
N LEU A 7 -17.34 16.51 -46.37
CA LEU A 7 -16.66 17.12 -45.20
C LEU A 7 -17.22 16.63 -43.87
N LEU A 8 -18.52 16.41 -43.77
CA LEU A 8 -19.15 15.86 -42.56
C LEU A 8 -18.77 14.39 -42.32
N VAL A 9 -18.68 13.59 -43.36
CA VAL A 9 -18.24 12.18 -43.28
C VAL A 9 -16.77 12.08 -42.88
N SER A 10 -15.90 12.98 -43.38
CA SER A 10 -14.49 13.02 -43.03
C SER A 10 -14.26 13.45 -41.58
N LEU A 11 -15.09 14.33 -41.01
CA LEU A 11 -15.00 14.81 -39.62
C LEU A 11 -15.39 13.72 -38.62
N VAL A 12 -16.34 12.85 -38.96
CA VAL A 12 -16.76 11.72 -38.11
C VAL A 12 -15.71 10.63 -38.05
N ALA A 13 -14.92 10.43 -39.10
CA ALA A 13 -13.87 9.40 -39.16
C ALA A 13 -12.63 9.73 -38.30
N LEU A 14 -12.37 11.00 -37.97
CA LEU A 14 -11.24 11.41 -37.11
C LEU A 14 -11.55 11.38 -35.61
N GLY A 15 -12.81 11.26 -35.19
CA GLY A 15 -13.23 11.23 -33.78
C GLY A 15 -13.08 9.89 -33.09
N GLY A 16 -12.66 8.82 -33.77
CA GLY A 16 -12.70 7.44 -33.28
C GLY A 16 -11.41 6.91 -32.61
N SER A 17 -10.34 7.70 -32.52
CA SER A 17 -9.10 7.25 -31.81
C SER A 17 -9.19 7.49 -30.29
N GLY A 18 -10.22 6.92 -29.64
CA GLY A 18 -10.30 6.82 -28.18
C GLY A 18 -9.21 5.88 -27.68
N CYS A 19 -8.47 6.31 -26.67
CA CYS A 19 -7.43 5.55 -25.97
C CYS A 19 -7.97 4.20 -25.46
N ALA A 20 -7.86 3.15 -26.27
CA ALA A 20 -8.24 1.77 -25.93
C ALA A 20 -7.09 1.03 -25.21
N GLY A 21 -6.45 1.66 -24.23
CA GLY A 21 -5.30 1.09 -23.53
C GLY A 21 -5.43 0.96 -22.01
N TYR A 22 -6.53 1.40 -21.42
CA TYR A 22 -6.74 1.26 -19.97
C TYR A 22 -7.30 -0.14 -19.66
N LYS A 23 -6.44 -1.06 -19.23
CA LYS A 23 -6.87 -2.28 -18.54
C LYS A 23 -7.25 -1.90 -17.11
N LEU A 24 -8.53 -1.77 -16.84
CA LEU A 24 -9.08 -1.72 -15.50
C LEU A 24 -9.07 -3.15 -14.92
N GLY A 25 -8.17 -3.40 -13.97
CA GLY A 25 -8.09 -4.69 -13.29
C GLY A 25 -6.67 -5.07 -12.89
N PRO A 26 -6.51 -6.09 -12.04
CA PRO A 26 -5.20 -6.57 -11.62
C PRO A 26 -4.36 -7.02 -12.81
N VAL A 27 -3.09 -6.63 -12.82
CA VAL A 27 -2.14 -6.90 -13.92
C VAL A 27 -1.67 -8.36 -13.92
N ASN A 28 -1.94 -9.09 -12.85
CA ASN A 28 -1.54 -10.49 -12.61
C ASN A 28 -2.44 -11.54 -13.29
N GLY A 29 -3.42 -11.13 -14.10
CA GLY A 29 -4.33 -12.03 -14.81
C GLY A 29 -5.42 -12.67 -13.94
N LEU A 30 -5.49 -12.35 -12.65
CA LEU A 30 -6.57 -12.79 -11.78
C LEU A 30 -7.85 -11.99 -12.04
N THR A 31 -8.99 -12.66 -11.98
CA THR A 31 -10.28 -11.99 -11.88
C THR A 31 -10.35 -11.29 -10.52
N PRO A 32 -10.80 -10.03 -10.42
CA PRO A 32 -10.95 -9.36 -9.14
C PRO A 32 -11.75 -10.23 -8.16
N ARG A 33 -11.22 -10.42 -6.95
CA ARG A 33 -11.81 -11.24 -5.87
C ARG A 33 -11.89 -12.75 -6.15
N GLU A 34 -11.16 -13.27 -7.10
CA GLU A 34 -11.10 -14.71 -7.38
C GLU A 34 -10.39 -15.48 -6.26
N LYS A 35 -9.36 -14.88 -5.65
CA LYS A 35 -8.65 -15.44 -4.50
C LYS A 35 -8.91 -14.63 -3.24
N SER A 36 -8.95 -15.33 -2.13
CA SER A 36 -9.09 -14.73 -0.79
C SER A 36 -7.73 -14.58 -0.12
N VAL A 37 -7.58 -13.50 0.67
CA VAL A 37 -6.36 -13.22 1.45
C VAL A 37 -6.69 -13.22 2.93
N GLN A 38 -5.95 -14.02 3.69
CA GLN A 38 -5.93 -13.99 5.14
C GLN A 38 -4.71 -13.19 5.61
N VAL A 39 -4.91 -12.25 6.52
CA VAL A 39 -3.83 -11.51 7.19
C VAL A 39 -3.67 -12.01 8.61
N ILE A 40 -2.53 -12.64 8.89
CA ILE A 40 -2.12 -13.00 10.24
C ILE A 40 -1.58 -11.73 10.93
N PRO A 41 -1.85 -11.50 12.23
CA PRO A 41 -1.25 -10.40 12.98
C PRO A 41 0.27 -10.40 12.83
N PHE A 42 0.84 -9.22 12.54
CA PHE A 42 2.27 -9.07 12.39
C PHE A 42 2.97 -9.13 13.74
N ASP A 43 4.08 -9.84 13.79
CA ASP A 43 4.98 -9.80 14.94
C ASP A 43 5.67 -8.43 15.02
N ASN A 44 6.05 -8.02 16.21
CA ASN A 44 6.73 -6.76 16.43
C ASN A 44 8.07 -6.99 17.15
N GLN A 45 9.14 -6.71 16.43
CA GLN A 45 10.52 -6.80 16.94
C GLN A 45 11.08 -5.44 17.37
N THR A 46 10.25 -4.39 17.34
CA THR A 46 10.65 -3.03 17.73
C THR A 46 10.21 -2.71 19.16
N LEU A 47 10.69 -1.59 19.67
CA LEU A 47 10.28 -1.09 21.00
C LEU A 47 8.95 -0.32 20.99
N GLU A 48 8.36 -0.07 19.83
CA GLU A 48 7.06 0.63 19.72
C GLU A 48 5.89 -0.38 19.79
N PRO A 49 5.16 -0.47 20.90
CA PRO A 49 4.24 -1.59 21.16
C PRO A 49 2.96 -1.58 20.30
N ARG A 50 2.63 -0.47 19.65
CA ARG A 50 1.37 -0.31 18.90
C ARG A 50 1.45 -0.71 17.45
N LEU A 51 2.61 -1.09 16.95
CA LEU A 51 2.83 -1.35 15.52
C LEU A 51 2.14 -2.61 15.03
N THR A 52 2.06 -3.67 15.84
CA THR A 52 1.32 -4.90 15.47
C THR A 52 -0.11 -4.60 15.04
N ASP A 53 -0.86 -3.91 15.88
CA ASP A 53 -2.27 -3.60 15.62
C ASP A 53 -2.41 -2.58 14.47
N ALA A 54 -1.55 -1.56 14.45
CA ALA A 54 -1.58 -0.54 13.41
C ALA A 54 -1.33 -1.14 12.03
N VAL A 55 -0.27 -1.94 11.86
CA VAL A 55 0.09 -2.57 10.58
C VAL A 55 -0.98 -3.57 10.14
N THR A 56 -1.38 -4.48 11.04
CA THR A 56 -2.37 -5.52 10.73
C THR A 56 -3.72 -4.92 10.31
N SER A 57 -4.20 -3.90 11.04
CA SER A 57 -5.48 -3.26 10.74
C SER A 57 -5.43 -2.45 9.43
N GLN A 58 -4.34 -1.71 9.19
CA GLN A 58 -4.19 -0.93 7.96
C GLN A 58 -4.01 -1.83 6.73
N LEU A 59 -3.31 -2.96 6.86
CA LEU A 59 -3.16 -3.92 5.77
C LEU A 59 -4.50 -4.54 5.39
N ARG A 60 -5.31 -4.99 6.37
CA ARG A 60 -6.67 -5.49 6.11
C ARG A 60 -7.53 -4.44 5.41
N LYS A 61 -7.51 -3.21 5.90
CA LYS A 61 -8.25 -2.09 5.34
C LYS A 61 -7.80 -1.76 3.91
N GLN A 62 -6.50 -1.82 3.64
CA GLN A 62 -5.96 -1.53 2.30
C GLN A 62 -6.33 -2.64 1.30
N LEU A 63 -6.18 -3.92 1.66
CA LEU A 63 -6.60 -5.05 0.84
C LEU A 63 -8.09 -5.02 0.51
N GLN A 64 -8.93 -4.64 1.49
CA GLN A 64 -10.37 -4.49 1.28
C GLN A 64 -10.72 -3.34 0.31
N ARG A 65 -9.94 -2.24 0.35
CA ARG A 65 -10.12 -1.09 -0.54
C ARG A 65 -9.63 -1.35 -1.96
N ASP A 66 -8.51 -2.04 -2.08
CA ASP A 66 -7.91 -2.38 -3.37
C ASP A 66 -8.84 -3.29 -4.19
N GLY A 67 -9.44 -4.29 -3.56
CA GLY A 67 -10.45 -5.16 -4.17
C GLY A 67 -9.89 -6.22 -5.13
N THR A 68 -8.57 -6.32 -5.30
CA THR A 68 -7.93 -7.41 -6.07
C THR A 68 -8.21 -8.76 -5.43
N TYR A 69 -8.15 -8.80 -4.11
CA TYR A 69 -8.41 -9.99 -3.30
C TYR A 69 -9.65 -9.81 -2.43
N GLN A 70 -10.30 -10.91 -2.09
CA GLN A 70 -11.33 -10.92 -1.06
C GLN A 70 -10.66 -11.12 0.31
N LEU A 71 -10.93 -10.23 1.28
CA LEU A 71 -10.42 -10.42 2.64
C LEU A 71 -11.16 -11.59 3.30
N ALA A 72 -10.42 -12.63 3.70
CA ALA A 72 -10.97 -13.77 4.42
C ALA A 72 -11.39 -13.37 5.84
N SER A 73 -12.60 -13.75 6.23
CA SER A 73 -13.15 -13.48 7.56
C SER A 73 -12.75 -14.55 8.59
N HIS A 74 -12.40 -15.73 8.12
CA HIS A 74 -11.97 -16.89 8.91
C HIS A 74 -10.56 -17.30 8.47
N ASN A 75 -9.99 -18.29 9.14
CA ASN A 75 -8.64 -18.78 8.82
C ASN A 75 -8.62 -19.71 7.59
N ASP A 76 -9.28 -19.31 6.52
CA ASP A 76 -9.51 -20.11 5.31
C ASP A 76 -9.05 -19.40 4.01
N GLY A 77 -8.34 -18.28 4.12
CA GLY A 77 -7.84 -17.53 2.95
C GLY A 77 -6.93 -18.38 2.06
N ASP A 78 -7.10 -18.26 0.73
CA ASP A 78 -6.26 -18.94 -0.28
C ASP A 78 -4.81 -18.50 -0.20
N ILE A 79 -4.58 -17.22 0.11
CA ILE A 79 -3.28 -16.64 0.34
C ILE A 79 -3.17 -16.22 1.81
N VAL A 80 -2.10 -16.63 2.46
CA VAL A 80 -1.80 -16.27 3.85
C VAL A 80 -0.67 -15.25 3.85
N VAL A 81 -0.96 -14.04 4.33
CA VAL A 81 0.02 -12.97 4.53
C VAL A 81 0.39 -12.90 6.01
N SER A 82 1.66 -13.00 6.28
CA SER A 82 2.27 -12.85 7.61
C SER A 82 3.52 -11.99 7.52
N GLY A 83 4.01 -11.51 8.64
CA GLY A 83 5.25 -10.74 8.65
C GLY A 83 5.66 -10.31 10.04
N SER A 84 6.82 -9.68 10.11
CA SER A 84 7.33 -9.08 11.33
C SER A 84 7.81 -7.66 11.05
N VAL A 85 7.42 -6.73 11.91
CA VAL A 85 7.98 -5.37 11.94
C VAL A 85 9.37 -5.44 12.52
N THR A 86 10.38 -5.10 11.72
CA THR A 86 11.79 -5.28 12.08
C THR A 86 12.44 -3.99 12.56
N HIS A 87 12.10 -2.84 11.96
CA HIS A 87 12.70 -1.56 12.29
C HIS A 87 11.66 -0.45 12.31
N TYR A 88 11.81 0.44 13.28
CA TYR A 88 11.14 1.72 13.35
C TYR A 88 12.19 2.80 13.59
N VAL A 89 12.33 3.72 12.64
CA VAL A 89 13.40 4.73 12.65
C VAL A 89 12.78 6.12 12.52
N ARG A 90 13.35 7.05 13.27
CA ARG A 90 13.05 8.48 13.19
C ARG A 90 14.28 9.22 12.72
N GLN A 91 14.15 9.94 11.62
CA GLN A 91 15.22 10.75 11.02
C GLN A 91 14.84 12.23 11.06
N GLU A 92 15.77 13.07 11.49
CA GLU A 92 15.63 14.51 11.45
C GLU A 92 15.73 15.00 10.00
N VAL A 93 14.79 15.84 9.58
CA VAL A 93 14.71 16.32 8.19
C VAL A 93 14.96 17.82 8.11
N SER A 94 14.40 18.59 9.03
CA SER A 94 14.59 20.05 9.03
C SER A 94 14.66 20.62 10.46
N PHE A 95 15.29 21.78 10.55
CA PHE A 95 15.46 22.53 11.78
C PHE A 95 14.61 23.80 11.76
N SER A 96 14.36 24.37 12.93
CA SER A 96 13.69 25.65 13.05
C SER A 96 14.55 26.77 12.43
N SER A 97 13.92 27.69 11.69
CA SER A 97 14.62 28.85 11.14
C SER A 97 15.11 29.82 12.22
N SER A 98 14.52 29.78 13.40
CA SER A 98 14.87 30.63 14.54
C SER A 98 15.88 30.00 15.49
N ASP A 99 16.03 28.65 15.44
CA ASP A 99 16.92 27.89 16.29
C ASP A 99 17.33 26.57 15.61
N ILE A 100 18.58 26.53 15.15
CA ILE A 100 19.17 25.37 14.45
C ILE A 100 19.35 24.14 15.34
N LEU A 101 19.17 24.26 16.66
CA LEU A 101 19.21 23.15 17.59
C LEU A 101 17.84 22.49 17.76
N THR A 102 16.75 23.15 17.32
CA THR A 102 15.40 22.63 17.43
C THR A 102 14.96 21.99 16.13
N VAL A 103 14.84 20.66 16.14
CA VAL A 103 14.32 19.88 15.01
C VAL A 103 12.82 20.12 14.88
N ARG A 104 12.39 20.44 13.68
CA ARG A 104 10.99 20.75 13.36
C ARG A 104 10.27 19.64 12.64
N ASP A 105 10.92 19.04 11.66
CA ASP A 105 10.30 18.00 10.84
C ASP A 105 11.13 16.71 10.94
N TYR A 106 10.42 15.59 11.11
CA TYR A 106 11.00 14.24 11.14
C TYR A 106 10.38 13.38 10.06
N ARG A 107 11.20 12.50 9.49
CA ARG A 107 10.74 11.36 8.71
C ARG A 107 10.68 10.14 9.61
N LEU A 108 9.52 9.51 9.66
CA LEU A 108 9.35 8.19 10.28
C LEU A 108 9.41 7.14 9.18
N GLU A 109 10.14 6.07 9.45
CA GLU A 109 10.29 4.92 8.58
C GLU A 109 9.98 3.64 9.36
N LEU A 110 9.21 2.76 8.73
CA LEU A 110 8.81 1.47 9.25
C LEU A 110 9.18 0.40 8.24
N SER A 111 10.01 -0.57 8.65
CA SER A 111 10.38 -1.72 7.84
C SER A 111 9.75 -2.98 8.39
N ALA A 112 9.19 -3.80 7.51
CA ALA A 112 8.65 -5.10 7.86
C ALA A 112 9.10 -6.17 6.85
N GLN A 113 9.52 -7.33 7.34
CA GLN A 113 9.64 -8.53 6.53
C GLN A 113 8.25 -9.08 6.30
N VAL A 114 7.84 -9.21 5.06
CA VAL A 114 6.50 -9.67 4.67
C VAL A 114 6.62 -10.94 3.85
N THR A 115 5.88 -11.96 4.25
CA THR A 115 5.78 -13.23 3.53
C THR A 115 4.34 -13.48 3.17
N ALA A 116 4.08 -13.81 1.90
CA ALA A 116 2.78 -14.31 1.46
C ALA A 116 2.95 -15.71 0.85
N ARG A 117 2.06 -16.63 1.23
CA ARG A 117 2.06 -18.03 0.78
C ARG A 117 0.70 -18.43 0.27
N GLU A 118 0.68 -19.16 -0.83
CA GLU A 118 -0.51 -19.85 -1.28
C GLU A 118 -0.76 -21.06 -0.37
N ARG A 119 -1.95 -21.15 0.21
CA ARG A 119 -2.30 -22.19 1.21
C ARG A 119 -2.29 -23.58 0.61
N SER A 120 -2.83 -23.76 -0.59
CA SER A 120 -3.00 -25.05 -1.24
C SER A 120 -1.69 -25.72 -1.62
N THR A 121 -0.72 -24.94 -2.10
CA THR A 121 0.57 -25.44 -2.62
C THR A 121 1.73 -25.22 -1.66
N GLY A 122 1.58 -24.31 -0.69
CA GLY A 122 2.65 -23.83 0.16
C GLY A 122 3.67 -22.92 -0.56
N LYS A 123 3.43 -22.62 -1.85
CA LYS A 123 4.31 -21.75 -2.64
C LYS A 123 4.39 -20.34 -2.01
N VAL A 124 5.62 -19.86 -1.83
CA VAL A 124 5.88 -18.48 -1.43
C VAL A 124 5.69 -17.59 -2.65
N ILE A 125 4.79 -16.61 -2.54
CA ILE A 125 4.45 -15.69 -3.61
C ILE A 125 5.02 -14.28 -3.35
N LEU A 126 5.35 -13.97 -2.11
CA LEU A 126 6.07 -12.77 -1.71
C LEU A 126 6.94 -13.10 -0.50
N ASP A 127 8.18 -12.66 -0.51
CA ASP A 127 9.07 -12.73 0.66
C ASP A 127 10.13 -11.65 0.54
N GLN A 128 9.85 -10.48 1.12
CA GLN A 128 10.77 -9.36 1.06
C GLN A 128 10.52 -8.32 2.17
N VAL A 129 11.51 -7.46 2.37
CA VAL A 129 11.37 -6.28 3.23
C VAL A 129 10.57 -5.21 2.49
N VAL A 130 9.52 -4.73 3.14
CA VAL A 130 8.70 -3.61 2.65
C VAL A 130 8.85 -2.44 3.62
N ILE A 131 8.93 -1.24 3.07
CA ILE A 131 9.14 -0.01 3.82
C ILE A 131 7.92 0.89 3.66
N GLY A 132 7.48 1.48 4.77
CA GLY A 132 6.51 2.58 4.78
C GLY A 132 7.15 3.82 5.38
N THR A 133 6.76 5.00 4.91
CA THR A 133 7.30 6.27 5.38
C THR A 133 6.22 7.31 5.61
N THR A 134 6.47 8.22 6.56
CA THR A 134 5.63 9.42 6.72
C THR A 134 6.45 10.58 7.25
N LEU A 135 6.02 11.81 6.97
CA LEU A 135 6.63 13.02 7.52
C LEU A 135 5.75 13.55 8.64
N ILE A 136 6.39 13.95 9.72
CA ILE A 136 5.72 14.62 10.84
C ILE A 136 6.35 15.97 11.10
N ARG A 137 5.52 16.92 11.49
CA ARG A 137 5.95 18.24 11.99
C ARG A 137 5.61 18.36 13.45
N VAL A 138 6.63 18.60 14.26
CA VAL A 138 6.47 18.79 15.70
C VAL A 138 6.07 20.24 15.96
N THR A 139 4.90 20.42 16.59
CA THR A 139 4.39 21.75 16.97
C THR A 139 4.45 21.99 18.46
N THR A 140 4.14 20.98 19.25
CA THR A 140 4.08 21.08 20.72
C THR A 140 4.79 19.94 21.42
N ASP A 141 4.54 18.71 21.01
CA ASP A 141 5.11 17.50 21.62
C ASP A 141 5.38 16.43 20.58
N LEU A 142 6.60 15.94 20.53
CA LEU A 142 7.04 14.91 19.60
C LEU A 142 6.32 13.58 19.83
N THR A 143 6.19 13.16 21.08
CA THR A 143 5.59 11.86 21.41
C THR A 143 4.13 11.77 20.99
N SER A 144 3.36 12.83 21.21
CA SER A 144 1.97 12.91 20.74
C SER A 144 1.86 12.94 19.23
N THR A 145 2.76 13.68 18.58
CA THR A 145 2.80 13.78 17.12
C THR A 145 3.16 12.43 16.48
N GLU A 146 4.16 11.73 16.99
CA GLU A 146 4.51 10.38 16.54
C GLU A 146 3.34 9.41 16.71
N ARG A 147 2.70 9.41 17.88
CA ARG A 147 1.57 8.52 18.16
C ARG A 147 0.40 8.72 17.18
N GLN A 148 0.14 9.96 16.80
CA GLN A 148 -0.89 10.29 15.79
C GLN A 148 -0.47 9.88 14.37
N ALA A 149 0.82 9.80 14.09
CA ALA A 149 1.37 9.45 12.79
C ALA A 149 1.47 7.93 12.56
N LEU A 150 1.50 7.10 13.60
CA LEU A 150 1.63 5.64 13.46
C LEU A 150 0.59 5.02 12.51
N PRO A 151 -0.70 5.40 12.53
CA PRO A 151 -1.67 4.88 11.58
C PRO A 151 -1.38 5.27 10.13
N LEU A 152 -0.82 6.46 9.89
CA LEU A 152 -0.45 6.93 8.54
C LEU A 152 0.78 6.18 8.03
N LEU A 153 1.77 5.98 8.90
CA LEU A 153 2.98 5.20 8.61
C LEU A 153 2.63 3.74 8.26
N ALA A 154 1.77 3.12 9.06
CA ALA A 154 1.27 1.78 8.82
C ALA A 154 0.41 1.69 7.54
N ALA A 155 -0.33 2.75 7.19
CA ALA A 155 -1.11 2.80 5.97
C ALA A 155 -0.22 2.87 4.71
N ASP A 156 0.89 3.60 4.76
CA ASP A 156 1.85 3.64 3.65
C ASP A 156 2.54 2.27 3.46
N LEU A 157 2.99 1.63 4.54
CA LEU A 157 3.48 0.25 4.49
C LEU A 157 2.44 -0.71 3.89
N ALA A 158 1.19 -0.64 4.36
CA ALA A 158 0.11 -1.48 3.88
C ALA A 158 -0.19 -1.28 2.38
N LYS A 159 -0.12 -0.04 1.90
CA LYS A 159 -0.25 0.29 0.47
C LYS A 159 0.84 -0.39 -0.35
N ASN A 160 2.10 -0.30 0.10
CA ASN A 160 3.23 -0.90 -0.60
C ASN A 160 3.14 -2.43 -0.61
N VAL A 161 2.76 -3.06 0.51
CA VAL A 161 2.51 -4.51 0.57
C VAL A 161 1.39 -4.93 -0.38
N THR A 162 0.28 -4.19 -0.40
CA THR A 162 -0.87 -4.50 -1.27
C THR A 162 -0.52 -4.37 -2.74
N ALA A 163 0.25 -3.34 -3.12
CA ALA A 163 0.73 -3.16 -4.48
C ALA A 163 1.58 -4.34 -4.95
N LEU A 164 2.53 -4.79 -4.13
CA LEU A 164 3.39 -5.95 -4.43
C LEU A 164 2.58 -7.25 -4.59
N LEU A 165 1.55 -7.45 -3.77
CA LEU A 165 0.64 -8.59 -3.91
C LEU A 165 -0.21 -8.50 -5.19
N ALA A 166 -0.68 -7.30 -5.55
CA ALA A 166 -1.54 -7.09 -6.71
C ALA A 166 -0.77 -7.14 -8.04
N GLU A 167 0.50 -6.72 -8.06
CA GLU A 167 1.36 -6.75 -9.26
C GLU A 167 1.71 -8.18 -9.68
N GLY A 168 1.68 -9.13 -8.76
CA GLY A 168 1.75 -10.55 -9.06
C GLY A 168 2.96 -10.99 -9.88
N GLY A 169 4.15 -10.53 -9.52
CA GLY A 169 5.41 -10.88 -10.17
C GLY A 169 5.93 -12.30 -9.84
N TRP A 170 5.04 -13.27 -9.61
CA TRP A 170 5.36 -14.65 -9.21
C TRP A 170 4.84 -15.71 -10.16
#